data_82ea10e06d98a36963c59125782578f1
#
_entry.id   82ea10e06d98a36963c59125782578f1
#
_cell.length_a   1.000
_cell.length_b   1.000
_cell.length_c   1.000
_cell.angle_alpha   90.00
_cell.angle_beta   90.00
_cell.angle_gamma   90.00
#
_symmetry.space_group_name_H-M   'P 1'
#
loop_
_entity.id
_entity.type
_entity.pdbx_description
1 polymer ?
#
loop_
_entity_poly.entity_id
_entity_poly.type
_entity_poly.pdbx_seq_one_letter_code
_entity_poly.pdbx_strand_id
1 'polypeptide(L)'
;GAPLLTSEEDTNKVIEILADEFSWLNKKQALVFMGHGTTHFSNSIYAALDYAFKDKGHPNIFLATVEAYPSIDSLKRLVDAYKPEEIVLAPFMIVAGDHAKNDMAGDDPDSWYNKFKAAGYKVTPILKGLGEYRGIQELFVEHLKTIEQ
;
A
#
# COMPACT_ATOMS: atom_id res chain seq x y z
N GLY A 1 14.00 -12.49 12.94
CA GLY A 1 12.66 -12.58 13.48
C GLY A 1 11.63 -13.02 12.45
N ALA A 2 10.46 -13.45 12.88
CA ALA A 2 9.40 -13.82 11.98
C ALA A 2 8.92 -12.60 11.17
N PRO A 3 8.74 -12.74 9.84
CA PRO A 3 8.18 -11.65 9.05
C PRO A 3 6.78 -11.26 9.56
N LEU A 4 6.43 -10.00 9.42
CA LEU A 4 5.14 -9.47 9.87
C LEU A 4 3.95 -10.13 9.16
N LEU A 5 4.14 -10.59 7.92
CA LEU A 5 3.10 -11.15 7.07
C LEU A 5 3.41 -12.62 6.73
N THR A 6 3.40 -13.49 7.73
CA THR A 6 3.68 -14.93 7.55
C THR A 6 2.42 -15.78 7.50
N SER A 7 1.29 -15.26 7.95
CA SER A 7 0.06 -16.03 8.05
C SER A 7 -1.14 -15.23 7.52
N GLU A 8 -2.22 -15.95 7.23
CA GLU A 8 -3.50 -15.35 6.88
C GLU A 8 -4.01 -14.44 8.02
N GLU A 9 -3.81 -14.86 9.26
CA GLU A 9 -4.17 -14.06 10.43
C GLU A 9 -3.43 -12.73 10.45
N ASP A 10 -2.12 -12.73 10.21
CA ASP A 10 -1.31 -11.51 10.14
C ASP A 10 -1.76 -10.61 8.99
N THR A 11 -2.04 -11.20 7.84
CA THR A 11 -2.57 -10.48 6.67
C THR A 11 -3.89 -9.79 7.03
N ASN A 12 -4.81 -10.51 7.66
CA ASN A 12 -6.11 -9.95 8.06
C ASN A 12 -5.95 -8.81 9.06
N LYS A 13 -5.03 -8.93 10.01
CA LYS A 13 -4.75 -7.86 10.99
C LYS A 13 -4.22 -6.60 10.32
N VAL A 14 -3.29 -6.74 9.39
CA VAL A 14 -2.75 -5.59 8.64
C VAL A 14 -3.85 -4.92 7.83
N ILE A 15 -4.67 -5.69 7.12
CA ILE A 15 -5.81 -5.17 6.35
C ILE A 15 -6.75 -4.37 7.26
N GLU A 16 -7.15 -4.92 8.40
CA GLU A 16 -8.04 -4.26 9.35
C GLU A 16 -7.45 -2.97 9.91
N ILE A 17 -6.17 -3.00 10.30
CA ILE A 17 -5.47 -1.84 10.83
C ILE A 17 -5.44 -0.71 9.80
N LEU A 18 -5.04 -1.02 8.57
CA LEU A 18 -4.92 0.00 7.52
C LEU A 18 -6.28 0.50 7.06
N ALA A 19 -7.27 -0.37 6.94
CA ALA A 19 -8.62 0.05 6.60
C ALA A 19 -9.20 1.00 7.66
N ASP A 20 -8.90 0.75 8.93
CA ASP A 20 -9.32 1.62 10.03
C ASP A 20 -8.58 2.98 10.00
N GLU A 21 -7.26 2.95 9.80
CA GLU A 21 -6.46 4.19 9.69
C GLU A 21 -6.93 5.09 8.55
N PHE A 22 -7.40 4.50 7.45
CA PHE A 22 -7.88 5.22 6.27
C PHE A 22 -9.41 5.23 6.17
N SER A 23 -10.12 5.01 7.26
CA SER A 23 -11.59 5.01 7.28
C SER A 23 -12.22 6.38 6.93
N TRP A 24 -11.43 7.45 6.95
CA TRP A 24 -11.84 8.78 6.52
C TRP A 24 -12.03 8.90 5.01
N LEU A 25 -11.52 7.95 4.22
CA LEU A 25 -11.71 7.93 2.77
C LEU A 25 -13.18 7.62 2.42
N ASN A 26 -13.69 8.31 1.41
CA ASN A 26 -14.98 7.95 0.83
C ASN A 26 -14.78 7.09 -0.43
N LYS A 27 -15.88 6.58 -1.00
CA LYS A 27 -15.84 5.67 -2.15
C LYS A 27 -15.36 6.31 -3.45
N LYS A 28 -15.31 7.65 -3.52
CA LYS A 28 -14.80 8.39 -4.68
C LYS A 28 -13.30 8.61 -4.61
N GLN A 29 -12.68 8.26 -3.50
CA GLN A 29 -11.24 8.32 -3.29
C GLN A 29 -10.66 6.91 -3.36
N ALA A 30 -9.65 6.71 -4.18
CA ALA A 30 -8.89 5.48 -4.21
C ALA A 30 -7.60 5.66 -3.40
N LEU A 31 -7.34 4.74 -2.48
CA LEU A 31 -6.08 4.66 -1.78
C LEU A 31 -5.17 3.72 -2.56
N VAL A 32 -4.01 4.23 -2.95
CA VAL A 32 -3.01 3.46 -3.68
C VAL A 32 -1.77 3.33 -2.80
N PHE A 33 -1.51 2.11 -2.36
CA PHE A 33 -0.29 1.77 -1.64
C PHE A 33 0.82 1.39 -2.62
N MET A 34 1.98 1.97 -2.42
CA MET A 34 3.19 1.69 -3.20
C MET A 34 4.16 0.85 -2.39
N GLY A 35 4.32 -0.42 -2.75
CA GLY A 35 5.35 -1.29 -2.21
C GLY A 35 6.63 -1.20 -3.04
N HIS A 36 7.75 -1.61 -2.45
CA HIS A 36 9.03 -1.63 -3.17
C HIS A 36 9.03 -2.68 -4.28
N GLY A 37 8.66 -3.90 -3.94
CA GLY A 37 8.71 -5.02 -4.85
C GLY A 37 10.05 -5.74 -4.84
N THR A 38 10.05 -6.98 -5.26
CA THR A 38 11.24 -7.82 -5.36
C THR A 38 11.06 -8.85 -6.47
N THR A 39 12.15 -9.34 -7.03
CA THR A 39 12.12 -10.44 -8.00
C THR A 39 11.94 -11.81 -7.33
N HIS A 40 12.01 -11.86 -6.01
CA HIS A 40 11.80 -13.09 -5.25
C HIS A 40 10.34 -13.53 -5.29
N PHE A 41 10.07 -14.85 -5.21
CA PHE A 41 8.70 -15.36 -5.21
C PHE A 41 7.84 -14.80 -4.06
N SER A 42 8.44 -14.38 -2.95
CA SER A 42 7.73 -13.72 -1.85
C SER A 42 7.02 -12.43 -2.27
N ASN A 43 7.35 -11.89 -3.44
CA ASN A 43 6.68 -10.73 -4.00
C ASN A 43 5.18 -10.97 -4.21
N SER A 44 4.75 -12.23 -4.33
CA SER A 44 3.34 -12.59 -4.48
C SER A 44 2.46 -12.05 -3.35
N ILE A 45 3.05 -11.71 -2.20
CA ILE A 45 2.30 -11.13 -1.07
C ILE A 45 1.61 -9.81 -1.47
N TYR A 46 2.21 -9.02 -2.35
CA TYR A 46 1.62 -7.75 -2.76
C TYR A 46 0.30 -7.96 -3.51
N ALA A 47 0.27 -8.91 -4.47
CA ALA A 47 -0.97 -9.23 -5.18
C ALA A 47 -2.01 -9.85 -4.23
N ALA A 48 -1.58 -10.69 -3.29
CA ALA A 48 -2.46 -11.30 -2.30
C ALA A 48 -3.08 -10.23 -1.39
N LEU A 49 -2.30 -9.24 -0.95
CA LEU A 49 -2.81 -8.13 -0.13
C LEU A 49 -3.78 -7.26 -0.92
N ASP A 50 -3.45 -6.95 -2.16
CA ASP A 50 -4.36 -6.18 -3.03
C ASP A 50 -5.71 -6.90 -3.15
N TYR A 51 -5.70 -8.19 -3.44
CA TYR A 51 -6.92 -9.00 -3.49
C TYR A 51 -7.66 -8.99 -2.15
N ALA A 52 -6.93 -9.15 -1.05
CA ALA A 52 -7.51 -9.22 0.30
C ALA A 52 -8.25 -7.92 0.68
N PHE A 53 -7.75 -6.76 0.28
CA PHE A 53 -8.47 -5.51 0.50
C PHE A 53 -9.86 -5.54 -0.14
N LYS A 54 -9.97 -5.99 -1.40
CA LYS A 54 -11.25 -6.09 -2.10
C LYS A 54 -12.16 -7.14 -1.47
N ASP A 55 -11.61 -8.31 -1.15
CA ASP A 55 -12.35 -9.41 -0.50
C ASP A 55 -12.94 -8.99 0.84
N LYS A 56 -12.24 -8.17 1.60
CA LYS A 56 -12.67 -7.68 2.92
C LYS A 56 -13.58 -6.45 2.85
N GLY A 57 -14.00 -6.03 1.67
CA GLY A 57 -14.97 -4.96 1.50
C GLY A 57 -14.38 -3.57 1.27
N HIS A 58 -13.11 -3.49 0.86
CA HIS A 58 -12.43 -2.23 0.56
C HIS A 58 -12.02 -2.16 -0.92
N PRO A 59 -13.00 -2.04 -1.86
CA PRO A 59 -12.69 -2.08 -3.29
C PRO A 59 -11.91 -0.85 -3.78
N ASN A 60 -11.83 0.20 -2.99
CA ASN A 60 -11.10 1.43 -3.30
C ASN A 60 -9.67 1.46 -2.76
N ILE A 61 -9.18 0.35 -2.20
CA ILE A 61 -7.80 0.23 -1.74
C ILE A 61 -7.04 -0.67 -2.71
N PHE A 62 -5.92 -0.16 -3.22
CA PHE A 62 -5.08 -0.81 -4.22
C PHE A 62 -3.65 -0.89 -3.71
N LEU A 63 -2.93 -1.93 -4.13
CA LEU A 63 -1.53 -2.11 -3.77
C LEU A 63 -0.76 -2.62 -4.99
N ALA A 64 0.30 -1.92 -5.35
CA ALA A 64 1.21 -2.35 -6.40
C ALA A 64 2.64 -2.02 -6.02
N THR A 65 3.60 -2.39 -6.87
CA THR A 65 5.02 -2.27 -6.57
C THR A 65 5.75 -1.41 -7.60
N VAL A 66 6.88 -0.84 -7.17
CA VAL A 66 7.76 -0.06 -8.06
C VAL A 66 8.52 -0.98 -9.00
N GLU A 67 9.07 -2.08 -8.50
CA GLU A 67 10.07 -2.90 -9.22
C GLU A 67 9.57 -4.24 -9.73
N ALA A 68 8.33 -4.64 -9.37
CA ALA A 68 7.84 -5.99 -9.69
C ALA A 68 6.36 -5.99 -10.10
N TYR A 69 5.70 -7.12 -9.97
CA TYR A 69 4.27 -7.27 -10.25
C TYR A 69 3.49 -7.40 -8.93
N PRO A 70 2.35 -6.74 -8.74
CA PRO A 70 1.70 -5.85 -9.72
C PRO A 70 2.48 -4.54 -9.91
N SER A 71 2.58 -4.09 -11.17
CA SER A 71 3.22 -2.83 -11.53
C SER A 71 2.23 -1.66 -11.50
N ILE A 72 2.75 -0.44 -11.62
CA ILE A 72 1.88 0.74 -11.75
C ILE A 72 0.99 0.66 -12.99
N ASP A 73 1.44 0.04 -14.08
CA ASP A 73 0.63 -0.10 -15.28
C ASP A 73 -0.57 -1.00 -15.06
N SER A 74 -0.37 -2.14 -14.37
CA SER A 74 -1.46 -3.02 -13.95
C SER A 74 -2.43 -2.31 -13.03
N LEU A 75 -1.88 -1.62 -12.04
CA LEU A 75 -2.65 -0.85 -11.07
C LEU A 75 -3.50 0.21 -11.74
N LYS A 76 -2.91 0.96 -12.67
CA LYS A 76 -3.61 2.04 -13.37
C LYS A 76 -4.84 1.53 -14.11
N ARG A 77 -4.75 0.37 -14.75
CA ARG A 77 -5.92 -0.22 -15.41
C ARG A 77 -7.07 -0.49 -14.44
N LEU A 78 -6.74 -1.00 -13.26
CA LEU A 78 -7.74 -1.29 -12.22
C LEU A 78 -8.32 -0.01 -11.60
N VAL A 79 -7.47 0.97 -11.35
CA VAL A 79 -7.89 2.28 -10.83
C VAL A 79 -8.79 2.99 -11.85
N ASP A 80 -8.40 2.99 -13.13
CA ASP A 80 -9.21 3.59 -14.19
C ASP A 80 -10.59 2.90 -14.30
N ALA A 81 -10.66 1.60 -14.09
CA ALA A 81 -11.93 0.87 -14.07
C ALA A 81 -12.80 1.24 -12.86
N TYR A 82 -12.20 1.52 -11.73
CA TYR A 82 -12.89 1.97 -10.52
C TYR A 82 -13.44 3.40 -10.67
N LYS A 83 -12.78 4.25 -11.44
CA LYS A 83 -13.17 5.65 -11.74
C LYS A 83 -13.24 6.53 -10.48
N PRO A 84 -12.18 6.61 -9.66
CA PRO A 84 -12.17 7.51 -8.52
C PRO A 84 -12.08 8.97 -8.98
N GLU A 85 -12.49 9.90 -8.14
CA GLU A 85 -12.28 11.34 -8.37
C GLU A 85 -10.91 11.78 -7.87
N GLU A 86 -10.38 11.11 -6.85
CA GLU A 86 -9.11 11.44 -6.23
C GLU A 86 -8.33 10.18 -5.92
N ILE A 87 -7.01 10.27 -6.02
CA ILE A 87 -6.09 9.23 -5.60
C ILE A 87 -5.29 9.72 -4.40
N VAL A 88 -5.29 8.93 -3.34
CA VAL A 88 -4.41 9.11 -2.18
C VAL A 88 -3.29 8.10 -2.32
N LEU A 89 -2.05 8.56 -2.35
CA LEU A 89 -0.86 7.71 -2.44
C LEU A 89 -0.22 7.56 -1.06
N ALA A 90 0.13 6.34 -0.70
CA ALA A 90 0.84 6.08 0.55
C ALA A 90 1.87 4.96 0.35
N PRO A 91 3.03 5.02 1.02
CA PRO A 91 4.00 3.94 0.91
C PRO A 91 3.57 2.71 1.70
N PHE A 92 3.80 1.53 1.14
CA PHE A 92 3.63 0.24 1.82
C PHE A 92 5.00 -0.29 2.21
N MET A 93 5.65 0.40 3.12
CA MET A 93 6.99 0.12 3.64
C MET A 93 7.04 0.53 5.11
N ILE A 94 7.76 -0.22 5.93
CA ILE A 94 7.88 0.09 7.37
C ILE A 94 8.46 1.49 7.55
N VAL A 95 9.56 1.78 6.84
CA VAL A 95 10.17 3.11 6.78
C VAL A 95 10.20 3.54 5.32
N ALA A 96 9.61 4.70 5.03
CA ALA A 96 9.70 5.30 3.70
C ALA A 96 10.95 6.18 3.64
N GLY A 97 12.02 5.64 3.04
CA GLY A 97 13.27 6.39 2.81
C GLY A 97 13.13 7.37 1.64
N ASP A 98 14.21 8.12 1.38
CA ASP A 98 14.21 9.16 0.34
C ASP A 98 13.95 8.61 -1.05
N HIS A 99 14.51 7.44 -1.39
CA HIS A 99 14.26 6.80 -2.69
C HIS A 99 12.78 6.48 -2.88
N ALA A 100 12.15 5.89 -1.87
CA ALA A 100 10.72 5.55 -1.92
C ALA A 100 9.86 6.79 -2.05
N LYS A 101 10.17 7.84 -1.30
CA LYS A 101 9.45 9.12 -1.38
C LYS A 101 9.58 9.75 -2.75
N ASN A 102 10.76 9.70 -3.36
CA ASN A 102 11.01 10.21 -4.71
C ASN A 102 10.29 9.38 -5.77
N ASP A 103 10.30 8.05 -5.67
CA ASP A 103 9.56 7.17 -6.59
C ASP A 103 8.07 7.44 -6.53
N MET A 104 7.55 7.74 -5.35
CA MET A 104 6.12 7.98 -5.15
C MET A 104 5.71 9.39 -5.52
N ALA A 105 6.45 10.41 -5.09
CA ALA A 105 6.01 11.80 -5.15
C ALA A 105 7.12 12.80 -5.51
N GLY A 106 8.23 12.33 -6.10
CA GLY A 106 9.31 13.21 -6.57
C GLY A 106 8.95 13.94 -7.87
N ASP A 107 9.87 14.79 -8.30
CA ASP A 107 9.67 15.64 -9.49
C ASP A 107 9.80 14.91 -10.82
N ASP A 108 10.37 13.70 -10.81
CA ASP A 108 10.54 12.90 -12.03
C ASP A 108 9.18 12.60 -12.66
N PRO A 109 9.06 12.70 -14.01
CA PRO A 109 7.80 12.33 -14.70
C PRO A 109 7.33 10.91 -14.44
N ASP A 110 8.25 10.02 -14.09
CA ASP A 110 7.93 8.61 -13.78
C ASP A 110 7.53 8.37 -12.34
N SER A 111 7.53 9.39 -11.46
CA SER A 111 6.98 9.23 -10.12
C SER A 111 5.49 8.88 -10.22
N TRP A 112 5.01 8.12 -9.26
CA TRP A 112 3.59 7.72 -9.24
C TRP A 112 2.66 8.92 -9.20
N TYR A 113 3.02 9.93 -8.41
CA TYR A 113 2.27 11.17 -8.35
C TYR A 113 2.11 11.80 -9.73
N ASN A 114 3.22 11.96 -10.46
CA ASN A 114 3.19 12.59 -11.78
C ASN A 114 2.48 11.74 -12.82
N LYS A 115 2.62 10.42 -12.77
CA LYS A 115 1.90 9.51 -13.67
C LYS A 115 0.40 9.60 -13.49
N PHE A 116 -0.09 9.62 -12.25
CA PHE A 116 -1.53 9.75 -12.00
C PHE A 116 -2.04 11.14 -12.32
N LYS A 117 -1.27 12.19 -12.04
CA LYS A 117 -1.64 13.55 -12.44
C LYS A 117 -1.73 13.69 -13.95
N ALA A 118 -0.78 13.14 -14.69
CA ALA A 118 -0.81 13.13 -16.16
C ALA A 118 -2.03 12.37 -16.70
N ALA A 119 -2.53 11.41 -15.97
CA ALA A 119 -3.76 10.67 -16.33
C ALA A 119 -5.05 11.44 -15.98
N GLY A 120 -4.94 12.62 -15.36
CA GLY A 120 -6.08 13.48 -15.06
C GLY A 120 -6.63 13.39 -13.64
N TYR A 121 -5.97 12.65 -12.76
CA TYR A 121 -6.43 12.51 -11.38
C TYR A 121 -5.93 13.66 -10.48
N LYS A 122 -6.75 14.03 -9.51
CA LYS A 122 -6.28 14.76 -8.34
C LYS A 122 -5.54 13.76 -7.45
N VAL A 123 -4.34 14.09 -7.00
CA VAL A 123 -3.47 13.18 -6.25
C VAL A 123 -3.01 13.84 -4.96
N THR A 124 -3.18 13.13 -3.85
CA THR A 124 -2.72 13.57 -2.53
C THR A 124 -1.73 12.55 -1.98
N PRO A 125 -0.44 12.87 -1.87
CA PRO A 125 0.53 11.95 -1.28
C PRO A 125 0.53 12.03 0.24
N ILE A 126 0.69 10.87 0.89
CA ILE A 126 0.90 10.74 2.32
C ILE A 126 2.24 10.05 2.51
N LEU A 127 3.24 10.80 2.99
CA LEU A 127 4.63 10.32 3.09
C LEU A 127 4.91 9.62 4.43
N LYS A 128 3.96 8.84 4.91
CA LYS A 128 4.03 8.16 6.20
C LYS A 128 4.27 6.66 5.99
N GLY A 129 5.39 6.15 6.52
CA GLY A 129 5.68 4.71 6.48
C GLY A 129 4.76 3.93 7.42
N LEU A 130 4.63 2.62 7.19
CA LEU A 130 3.75 1.76 7.99
C LEU A 130 4.13 1.74 9.47
N GLY A 131 5.42 1.86 9.79
CA GLY A 131 5.90 1.87 11.17
C GLY A 131 5.46 3.09 11.98
N GLU A 132 4.92 4.12 11.33
CA GLU A 132 4.41 5.32 12.00
C GLU A 132 2.93 5.19 12.41
N TYR A 133 2.24 4.12 12.00
CA TYR A 133 0.87 3.87 12.43
C TYR A 133 0.86 3.08 13.73
N ARG A 134 0.11 3.56 14.69
CA ARG A 134 0.04 2.95 16.02
C ARG A 134 -0.37 1.48 15.99
N GLY A 135 -1.39 1.15 15.19
CA GLY A 135 -1.86 -0.24 15.08
C GLY A 135 -0.78 -1.18 14.53
N ILE A 136 0.02 -0.71 13.58
CA ILE A 136 1.15 -1.47 13.04
C ILE A 136 2.24 -1.63 14.10
N GLN A 137 2.55 -0.58 14.86
CA GLN A 137 3.50 -0.64 15.97
C GLN A 137 3.07 -1.68 17.02
N GLU A 138 1.80 -1.70 17.36
CA GLU A 138 1.24 -2.67 18.31
C GLU A 138 1.36 -4.10 17.78
N LEU A 139 1.13 -4.30 16.50
CA LEU A 139 1.29 -5.61 15.85
C LEU A 139 2.74 -6.10 15.91
N PHE A 140 3.72 -5.22 15.70
CA PHE A 140 5.14 -5.54 15.88
C PHE A 140 5.46 -5.98 17.30
N VAL A 141 4.94 -5.28 18.29
CA VAL A 141 5.13 -5.64 19.71
C VAL A 141 4.57 -7.03 20.00
N GLU A 142 3.40 -7.37 19.47
CA GLU A 142 2.83 -8.71 19.60
C GLU A 142 3.74 -9.78 19.00
N HIS A 143 4.29 -9.52 17.80
CA HIS A 143 5.23 -10.45 17.16
C HIS A 143 6.50 -10.67 17.98
N LEU A 144 7.07 -9.61 18.54
CA LEU A 144 8.25 -9.70 19.40
C LEU A 144 7.97 -10.54 20.64
N LYS A 145 6.83 -10.36 21.27
CA LYS A 145 6.44 -11.16 22.44
C LYS A 145 6.30 -12.65 22.09
N THR A 146 5.76 -12.97 20.93
CA THR A 146 5.64 -14.35 20.46
C THR A 146 7.01 -14.99 20.25
N ILE A 147 7.98 -14.25 19.73
CA ILE A 147 9.34 -14.74 19.50
C ILE A 147 10.08 -14.98 20.82
N GLU A 148 9.85 -14.15 21.83
CA GLU A 148 10.50 -14.26 23.14
C GLU A 148 9.96 -15.44 23.99
N GLN A 149 8.84 -16.00 23.65
CA GLN A 149 8.27 -17.19 24.29
C GLN A 149 8.84 -18.46 23.70
#